data_0e226f21e7fa0fe1b1f727a9f36f3051
#
_entry.id   0e226f21e7fa0fe1b1f727a9f36f3051
#
_cell.length_a   1.000
_cell.length_b   1.000
_cell.length_c   1.000
_cell.angle_alpha   90.00
_cell.angle_beta   90.00
_cell.angle_gamma   90.00
#
_symmetry.space_group_name_H-M   'P 1'
#
loop_
_entity.id
_entity.type
_entity.pdbx_description
1 polymer ?
#
loop_
_entity_poly.entity_id
_entity_poly.type
_entity_poly.pdbx_seq_one_letter_code
_entity_poly.pdbx_strand_id
1 'polypeptide(L)'
;MCGAKSRFMDHMAARPEGNSRFTALFERLAIDVLLGCLNQTKAKELSSLTWDQAHLIQEKAVRRGLQRRQGAALRRMGVDEKSFLKGHRCAAVLSDLDKGRVLDVAQERKEDFFKELRGRMPEEQRQQIEAVTIDMWKPYINAVEKLLPEADIVHDKFHIAKYLGEAVDKVRKSEHKGLKKEGEETLKGTKYLWLTNPRNWSDEQKRQFKELKSKGLQVGRAWAIKELFSDLRDYSYEKSTGTFSRGGTGGQPTQG
;
A
#
# COMPACT_ATOMS: atom_id res chain seq x y z
N MET A 1 -48.56 -17.64 20.76
CA MET A 1 -47.70 -16.46 20.41
C MET A 1 -46.77 -16.07 21.56
N CYS A 2 -46.05 -17.01 22.19
CA CYS A 2 -45.20 -16.71 23.36
C CYS A 2 -43.70 -17.09 23.17
N GLY A 3 -43.31 -17.69 22.05
CA GLY A 3 -41.94 -18.18 21.86
C GLY A 3 -40.93 -17.16 21.26
N ALA A 4 -41.40 -16.08 20.64
CA ALA A 4 -40.53 -15.11 19.98
C ALA A 4 -39.96 -14.03 20.93
N LYS A 5 -40.69 -13.69 21.98
CA LYS A 5 -40.24 -12.72 22.98
C LYS A 5 -39.13 -13.26 23.89
N SER A 6 -39.12 -14.53 24.19
CA SER A 6 -38.09 -15.17 25.04
C SER A 6 -36.70 -15.15 24.38
N ARG A 7 -36.58 -15.49 23.10
CA ARG A 7 -35.27 -15.46 22.39
C ARG A 7 -34.69 -14.07 22.21
N PHE A 8 -35.55 -13.04 22.08
CA PHE A 8 -35.08 -11.67 21.94
C PHE A 8 -34.54 -11.14 23.28
N MET A 9 -35.19 -11.50 24.40
CA MET A 9 -34.75 -11.12 25.76
C MET A 9 -33.48 -11.87 26.18
N ASP A 10 -33.32 -13.13 25.80
CA ASP A 10 -32.09 -13.90 26.08
C ASP A 10 -30.87 -13.37 25.29
N HIS A 11 -31.07 -12.84 24.09
CA HIS A 11 -30.02 -12.16 23.32
C HIS A 11 -29.66 -10.78 23.88
N MET A 12 -30.61 -10.09 24.52
CA MET A 12 -30.34 -8.80 25.21
C MET A 12 -29.61 -8.99 26.55
N ALA A 13 -29.70 -10.17 27.15
CA ALA A 13 -29.05 -10.53 28.41
C ALA A 13 -27.72 -11.26 28.25
N ALA A 14 -27.12 -11.28 27.05
CA ALA A 14 -25.78 -11.81 26.84
C ALA A 14 -24.82 -11.07 27.78
N ARG A 15 -24.37 -11.76 28.84
CA ARG A 15 -23.45 -11.22 29.84
C ARG A 15 -22.22 -10.64 29.15
N PRO A 16 -21.71 -9.49 29.64
CA PRO A 16 -20.46 -8.94 29.12
C PRO A 16 -19.38 -10.00 29.28
N GLU A 17 -18.59 -10.24 28.22
CA GLU A 17 -17.42 -11.11 28.30
C GLU A 17 -16.38 -10.43 29.20
N GLY A 18 -16.07 -11.04 30.33
CA GLY A 18 -15.13 -10.52 31.34
C GLY A 18 -15.65 -9.27 32.07
N ASN A 19 -14.73 -8.42 32.55
CA ASN A 19 -15.02 -7.18 33.27
C ASN A 19 -15.53 -6.02 32.40
N SER A 20 -16.27 -6.28 31.33
CA SER A 20 -16.84 -5.23 30.48
C SER A 20 -17.99 -4.53 31.21
N ARG A 21 -17.98 -3.18 31.19
CA ARG A 21 -19.10 -2.36 31.67
C ARG A 21 -20.26 -2.27 30.67
N PHE A 22 -20.09 -2.81 29.48
CA PHE A 22 -21.05 -2.72 28.39
C PHE A 22 -21.63 -4.09 28.06
N THR A 23 -22.90 -4.10 27.67
CA THR A 23 -23.55 -5.30 27.15
C THR A 23 -22.99 -5.65 25.76
N ALA A 24 -23.04 -6.93 25.38
CA ALA A 24 -22.60 -7.38 24.06
C ALA A 24 -23.33 -6.66 22.91
N LEU A 25 -24.61 -6.32 23.11
CA LEU A 25 -25.40 -5.56 22.13
C LEU A 25 -24.88 -4.13 21.96
N PHE A 26 -24.52 -3.45 23.05
CA PHE A 26 -23.95 -2.11 22.99
C PHE A 26 -22.56 -2.13 22.37
N GLU A 27 -21.70 -3.10 22.72
CA GLU A 27 -20.39 -3.27 22.08
C GLU A 27 -20.55 -3.47 20.56
N ARG A 28 -21.55 -4.24 20.13
CA ARG A 28 -21.82 -4.44 18.71
C ARG A 28 -22.24 -3.14 18.03
N LEU A 29 -23.21 -2.41 18.62
CA LEU A 29 -23.64 -1.11 18.10
C LEU A 29 -22.46 -0.12 18.01
N ALA A 30 -21.63 -0.05 19.05
CA ALA A 30 -20.46 0.82 19.07
C ALA A 30 -19.47 0.47 17.94
N ILE A 31 -19.27 -0.83 17.66
CA ILE A 31 -18.44 -1.30 16.54
C ILE A 31 -19.04 -0.87 15.20
N ASP A 32 -20.35 -1.06 15.00
CA ASP A 32 -21.03 -0.69 13.76
C ASP A 32 -20.94 0.83 13.52
N VAL A 33 -21.08 1.65 14.58
CA VAL A 33 -20.87 3.12 14.51
C VAL A 33 -19.41 3.47 14.20
N LEU A 34 -18.43 2.79 14.82
CA LEU A 34 -17.01 2.99 14.57
C LEU A 34 -16.63 2.66 13.12
N LEU A 35 -17.23 1.62 12.55
CA LEU A 35 -17.01 1.22 11.15
C LEU A 35 -17.71 2.16 10.16
N GLY A 36 -18.88 2.69 10.51
CA GLY A 36 -19.66 3.59 9.66
C GLY A 36 -19.18 5.05 9.64
N CYS A 37 -18.37 5.45 10.63
CA CYS A 37 -17.87 6.80 10.74
C CYS A 37 -16.50 6.97 10.06
N LEU A 38 -16.30 8.12 9.38
CA LEU A 38 -15.03 8.46 8.72
C LEU A 38 -13.87 8.67 9.73
N ASN A 39 -14.17 8.99 10.98
CA ASN A 39 -13.16 9.16 12.01
C ASN A 39 -13.69 8.75 13.40
N GLN A 40 -12.77 8.39 14.27
CA GLN A 40 -13.09 7.92 15.62
C GLN A 40 -13.70 9.00 16.52
N THR A 41 -13.36 10.27 16.32
CA THR A 41 -13.92 11.39 17.09
C THR A 41 -15.43 11.44 16.94
N LYS A 42 -15.91 11.38 15.68
CA LYS A 42 -17.35 11.39 15.40
C LYS A 42 -18.06 10.15 15.91
N ALA A 43 -17.44 8.99 15.76
CA ALA A 43 -17.98 7.74 16.28
C ALA A 43 -18.13 7.75 17.80
N LYS A 44 -17.12 8.26 18.50
CA LYS A 44 -17.12 8.44 19.95
C LYS A 44 -18.26 9.37 20.42
N GLU A 45 -18.43 10.51 19.72
CA GLU A 45 -19.51 11.45 20.03
C GLU A 45 -20.89 10.80 19.87
N LEU A 46 -21.12 10.12 18.74
CA LEU A 46 -22.39 9.45 18.46
C LEU A 46 -22.70 8.31 19.45
N SER A 47 -21.67 7.61 19.92
CA SER A 47 -21.81 6.51 20.89
C SER A 47 -21.76 6.97 22.34
N SER A 48 -21.52 8.26 22.61
CA SER A 48 -21.31 8.81 23.95
C SER A 48 -20.22 8.09 24.74
N LEU A 49 -19.17 7.61 24.04
CA LEU A 49 -18.04 6.89 24.63
C LEU A 49 -16.88 7.83 24.93
N THR A 50 -16.09 7.50 25.96
CA THR A 50 -14.75 8.06 26.11
C THR A 50 -13.76 7.42 25.15
N TRP A 51 -12.58 8.01 24.97
CA TRP A 51 -11.52 7.43 24.13
C TRP A 51 -11.11 6.04 24.61
N ASP A 52 -10.91 5.86 25.91
CA ASP A 52 -10.48 4.59 26.48
C ASP A 52 -11.56 3.51 26.31
N GLN A 53 -12.82 3.88 26.44
CA GLN A 53 -13.94 2.96 26.22
C GLN A 53 -14.04 2.52 24.77
N ALA A 54 -13.95 3.46 23.82
CA ALA A 54 -13.96 3.15 22.40
C ALA A 54 -12.75 2.27 22.01
N HIS A 55 -11.56 2.59 22.52
CA HIS A 55 -10.34 1.81 22.30
C HIS A 55 -10.47 0.39 22.86
N LEU A 56 -10.97 0.23 24.08
CA LEU A 56 -11.17 -1.09 24.70
C LEU A 56 -12.15 -1.96 23.90
N ILE A 57 -13.26 -1.37 23.42
CA ILE A 57 -14.24 -2.07 22.58
C ILE A 57 -13.59 -2.52 21.27
N GLN A 58 -12.81 -1.65 20.61
CA GLN A 58 -12.08 -1.98 19.39
C GLN A 58 -11.06 -3.09 19.62
N GLU A 59 -10.25 -3.01 20.66
CA GLU A 59 -9.24 -4.02 21.00
C GLU A 59 -9.89 -5.39 21.20
N LYS A 60 -10.97 -5.46 21.98
CA LYS A 60 -11.72 -6.70 22.18
C LYS A 60 -12.31 -7.25 20.87
N ALA A 61 -12.87 -6.37 20.03
CA ALA A 61 -13.43 -6.78 18.75
C ALA A 61 -12.36 -7.35 17.81
N VAL A 62 -11.21 -6.70 17.72
CA VAL A 62 -10.05 -7.16 16.93
C VAL A 62 -9.57 -8.51 17.47
N ARG A 63 -9.38 -8.66 18.76
CA ARG A 63 -8.95 -9.91 19.41
C ARG A 63 -9.90 -11.06 19.09
N ARG A 64 -11.22 -10.85 19.24
CA ARG A 64 -12.25 -11.85 18.87
C ARG A 64 -12.21 -12.18 17.38
N GLY A 65 -12.02 -11.18 16.54
CA GLY A 65 -11.88 -11.35 15.08
C GLY A 65 -10.68 -12.22 14.71
N LEU A 66 -9.53 -11.97 15.32
CA LEU A 66 -8.30 -12.73 15.11
C LEU A 66 -8.45 -14.19 15.57
N GLN A 67 -9.08 -14.44 16.73
CA GLN A 67 -9.33 -15.80 17.25
C GLN A 67 -10.27 -16.63 16.35
N ARG A 68 -11.23 -15.97 15.70
CA ARG A 68 -12.19 -16.63 14.79
C ARG A 68 -11.63 -16.80 13.37
N ARG A 69 -10.46 -16.25 13.12
CA ARG A 69 -9.88 -16.26 11.80
C ARG A 69 -9.47 -17.68 11.41
N GLN A 70 -10.24 -18.28 10.52
CA GLN A 70 -9.84 -19.52 9.88
C GLN A 70 -8.76 -19.24 8.85
N GLY A 71 -7.77 -20.12 8.72
CA GLY A 71 -6.72 -20.06 7.72
C GLY A 71 -7.33 -20.14 6.32
N ALA A 72 -7.74 -18.99 5.77
CA ALA A 72 -8.20 -18.93 4.40
C ALA A 72 -7.00 -18.95 3.45
N ALA A 73 -7.16 -19.58 2.28
CA ALA A 73 -6.17 -19.53 1.22
C ALA A 73 -5.78 -18.08 0.93
N LEU A 74 -4.48 -17.81 0.92
CA LEU A 74 -3.87 -16.52 0.63
C LEU A 74 -3.03 -16.68 -0.62
N ARG A 75 -3.52 -16.16 -1.74
CA ARG A 75 -2.82 -16.27 -3.03
C ARG A 75 -2.00 -15.04 -3.37
N ARG A 76 -2.54 -13.85 -3.10
CA ARG A 76 -1.88 -12.57 -3.38
C ARG A 76 -1.76 -11.73 -2.13
N MET A 77 -0.55 -11.41 -1.75
CA MET A 77 -0.20 -10.72 -0.52
C MET A 77 0.39 -9.35 -0.82
N GLY A 78 0.04 -8.33 -0.05
CA GLY A 78 0.65 -7.01 -0.09
C GLY A 78 1.33 -6.68 1.22
N VAL A 79 2.53 -6.11 1.15
CA VAL A 79 3.24 -5.53 2.29
C VAL A 79 3.51 -4.07 2.00
N ASP A 80 2.98 -3.19 2.84
CA ASP A 80 3.14 -1.74 2.75
C ASP A 80 3.55 -1.16 4.10
N GLU A 81 4.16 0.01 4.08
CA GLU A 81 4.55 0.73 5.28
C GLU A 81 3.72 1.98 5.49
N LYS A 82 3.20 2.13 6.70
CA LYS A 82 2.51 3.34 7.13
C LYS A 82 3.27 4.03 8.25
N SER A 83 3.58 5.31 8.06
CA SER A 83 4.08 6.17 9.13
C SER A 83 2.90 6.67 9.95
N PHE A 84 2.92 6.41 11.28
CA PHE A 84 1.84 6.82 12.19
C PHE A 84 2.19 8.05 13.01
N LEU A 85 3.48 8.32 13.21
CA LEU A 85 3.94 9.41 14.08
C LEU A 85 5.10 10.17 13.45
N LYS A 86 5.28 11.43 13.86
CA LYS A 86 6.49 12.19 13.58
C LYS A 86 7.70 11.44 14.16
N GLY A 87 8.80 11.33 13.40
CA GLY A 87 10.01 10.64 13.85
C GLY A 87 10.15 9.20 13.36
N HIS A 88 9.64 8.87 12.16
CA HIS A 88 9.86 7.59 11.47
C HIS A 88 9.35 6.32 12.18
N ARG A 89 8.35 6.45 13.04
CA ARG A 89 7.65 5.26 13.53
C ARG A 89 6.71 4.75 12.46
N CYS A 90 7.17 3.71 11.76
CA CYS A 90 6.41 3.03 10.72
C CYS A 90 5.83 1.74 11.27
N ALA A 91 4.70 1.30 10.72
CA ALA A 91 4.23 -0.05 10.86
C ALA A 91 4.19 -0.71 9.48
N ALA A 92 4.60 -1.97 9.43
CA ALA A 92 4.39 -2.81 8.29
C ALA A 92 2.97 -3.38 8.34
N VAL A 93 2.24 -3.25 7.24
CA VAL A 93 0.87 -3.74 7.08
C VAL A 93 0.87 -4.87 6.08
N LEU A 94 0.44 -6.05 6.52
CA LEU A 94 0.23 -7.20 5.66
C LEU A 94 -1.23 -7.26 5.22
N SER A 95 -1.46 -7.39 3.94
CA SER A 95 -2.79 -7.40 3.34
C SER A 95 -3.04 -8.61 2.46
N ASP A 96 -4.27 -9.13 2.49
CA ASP A 96 -4.82 -10.06 1.50
C ASP A 96 -5.40 -9.21 0.35
N LEU A 97 -4.74 -9.23 -0.79
CA LEU A 97 -5.11 -8.40 -1.94
C LEU A 97 -6.36 -8.92 -2.65
N ASP A 98 -6.64 -10.21 -2.55
CA ASP A 98 -7.85 -10.81 -3.15
C ASP A 98 -9.11 -10.40 -2.40
N LYS A 99 -9.03 -10.30 -1.08
CA LYS A 99 -10.17 -9.99 -0.22
C LYS A 99 -10.20 -8.55 0.28
N GLY A 100 -9.18 -7.74 -0.07
CA GLY A 100 -9.07 -6.33 0.33
C GLY A 100 -9.06 -6.14 1.85
N ARG A 101 -8.38 -7.00 2.59
CA ARG A 101 -8.37 -6.96 4.06
C ARG A 101 -6.96 -6.98 4.65
N VAL A 102 -6.77 -6.29 5.76
CA VAL A 102 -5.54 -6.35 6.55
C VAL A 102 -5.46 -7.70 7.25
N LEU A 103 -4.32 -8.35 7.13
CA LEU A 103 -4.00 -9.61 7.76
C LEU A 103 -3.25 -9.43 9.07
N ASP A 104 -2.25 -8.59 9.09
CA ASP A 104 -1.42 -8.35 10.26
C ASP A 104 -0.80 -6.95 10.19
N VAL A 105 -0.40 -6.43 11.35
CA VAL A 105 0.29 -5.15 11.47
C VAL A 105 1.44 -5.33 12.46
N ALA A 106 2.66 -5.05 12.04
CA ALA A 106 3.84 -5.09 12.90
C ALA A 106 4.39 -3.68 13.14
N GLN A 107 4.82 -3.42 14.37
CA GLN A 107 5.56 -2.20 14.69
C GLN A 107 6.99 -2.33 14.17
N GLU A 108 7.47 -1.28 13.47
CA GLU A 108 8.82 -1.14 12.93
C GLU A 108 9.15 -1.94 11.65
N ARG A 109 10.08 -1.33 10.88
CA ARG A 109 10.74 -1.91 9.70
C ARG A 109 11.75 -2.96 10.14
N LYS A 110 11.36 -4.23 10.28
CA LYS A 110 12.35 -5.25 10.60
C LYS A 110 12.22 -6.45 9.68
N GLU A 111 13.38 -7.01 9.30
CA GLU A 111 13.46 -8.37 8.75
C GLU A 111 12.76 -9.39 9.67
N ASP A 112 12.69 -9.06 10.96
CA ASP A 112 11.99 -9.85 11.97
C ASP A 112 10.49 -9.98 11.73
N PHE A 113 9.85 -8.99 11.07
CA PHE A 113 8.45 -9.11 10.64
C PHE A 113 8.22 -10.34 9.77
N PHE A 114 9.07 -10.58 8.79
CA PHE A 114 8.96 -11.76 7.94
C PHE A 114 9.30 -13.05 8.68
N LYS A 115 10.20 -13.01 9.68
CA LYS A 115 10.47 -14.16 10.54
C LYS A 115 9.28 -14.49 11.42
N GLU A 116 8.64 -13.47 12.00
CA GLU A 116 7.40 -13.65 12.78
C GLU A 116 6.25 -14.15 11.89
N LEU A 117 6.13 -13.62 10.67
CA LEU A 117 5.16 -14.08 9.69
C LEU A 117 5.35 -15.56 9.37
N ARG A 118 6.61 -16.02 9.23
CA ARG A 118 6.92 -17.43 9.05
C ARG A 118 6.40 -18.30 10.18
N GLY A 119 6.55 -17.84 11.42
CA GLY A 119 6.08 -18.57 12.60
C GLY A 119 4.55 -18.61 12.73
N ARG A 120 3.86 -17.62 12.17
CA ARG A 120 2.39 -17.49 12.25
C ARG A 120 1.65 -18.12 11.07
N MET A 121 2.33 -18.36 9.95
CA MET A 121 1.73 -18.87 8.72
C MET A 121 2.19 -20.31 8.46
N PRO A 122 1.27 -21.31 8.45
CA PRO A 122 1.58 -22.69 8.12
C PRO A 122 2.27 -22.83 6.76
N GLU A 123 3.09 -23.86 6.60
CA GLU A 123 3.84 -24.10 5.35
C GLU A 123 2.90 -24.28 4.15
N GLU A 124 1.82 -25.02 4.32
CA GLU A 124 0.83 -25.26 3.28
C GLU A 124 0.18 -23.95 2.80
N GLN A 125 0.00 -22.98 3.68
CA GLN A 125 -0.53 -21.66 3.33
C GLN A 125 0.52 -20.82 2.59
N ARG A 126 1.80 -20.92 2.97
CA ARG A 126 2.89 -20.21 2.29
C ARG A 126 3.10 -20.70 0.87
N GLN A 127 2.97 -22.00 0.63
CA GLN A 127 3.07 -22.61 -0.71
C GLN A 127 1.94 -22.19 -1.65
N GLN A 128 0.81 -21.70 -1.12
CA GLN A 128 -0.31 -21.20 -1.90
C GLN A 128 -0.14 -19.74 -2.34
N ILE A 129 0.90 -19.04 -1.85
CA ILE A 129 1.13 -17.64 -2.20
C ILE A 129 1.79 -17.58 -3.57
N GLU A 130 1.06 -17.03 -4.54
CA GLU A 130 1.47 -16.90 -5.93
C GLU A 130 2.25 -15.60 -6.18
N ALA A 131 1.84 -14.50 -5.50
CA ALA A 131 2.45 -13.20 -5.70
C ALA A 131 2.48 -12.36 -4.42
N VAL A 132 3.56 -11.60 -4.26
CA VAL A 132 3.76 -10.65 -3.17
C VAL A 132 4.04 -9.26 -3.72
N THR A 133 3.17 -8.30 -3.38
CA THR A 133 3.40 -6.90 -3.71
C THR A 133 4.16 -6.21 -2.59
N ILE A 134 5.30 -5.64 -2.89
CA ILE A 134 6.18 -4.94 -1.94
C ILE A 134 6.78 -3.67 -2.55
N ASP A 135 7.24 -2.76 -1.68
CA ASP A 135 8.12 -1.66 -2.08
C ASP A 135 9.48 -2.20 -2.57
N MET A 136 10.19 -1.39 -3.36
CA MET A 136 11.52 -1.70 -3.92
C MET A 136 12.64 -1.66 -2.85
N TRP A 137 12.32 -1.87 -1.58
CA TRP A 137 13.29 -1.90 -0.50
C TRP A 137 13.98 -3.26 -0.42
N LYS A 138 15.30 -3.26 -0.66
CA LYS A 138 16.09 -4.49 -0.81
C LYS A 138 15.97 -5.50 0.35
N PRO A 139 15.91 -5.08 1.64
CA PRO A 139 15.69 -6.03 2.74
C PRO A 139 14.36 -6.79 2.64
N TYR A 140 13.26 -6.16 2.17
CA TYR A 140 12.00 -6.86 1.96
C TYR A 140 12.07 -7.84 0.80
N ILE A 141 12.69 -7.45 -0.31
CA ILE A 141 12.93 -8.33 -1.46
C ILE A 141 13.66 -9.59 -1.01
N ASN A 142 14.81 -9.43 -0.32
CA ASN A 142 15.60 -10.55 0.17
C ASN A 142 14.81 -11.44 1.17
N ALA A 143 13.97 -10.83 2.00
CA ALA A 143 13.16 -11.58 2.98
C ALA A 143 12.06 -12.38 2.28
N VAL A 144 11.40 -11.82 1.27
CA VAL A 144 10.37 -12.52 0.47
C VAL A 144 11.00 -13.66 -0.33
N GLU A 145 12.13 -13.44 -1.01
CA GLU A 145 12.85 -14.48 -1.76
C GLU A 145 13.23 -15.68 -0.88
N LYS A 146 13.62 -15.42 0.38
CA LYS A 146 13.96 -16.49 1.33
C LYS A 146 12.73 -17.21 1.90
N LEU A 147 11.64 -16.50 2.11
CA LEU A 147 10.46 -17.02 2.79
C LEU A 147 9.47 -17.67 1.84
N LEU A 148 9.35 -17.11 0.65
CA LEU A 148 8.37 -17.44 -0.38
C LEU A 148 9.06 -17.55 -1.75
N PRO A 149 9.98 -18.53 -1.93
CA PRO A 149 10.84 -18.63 -3.12
C PRO A 149 10.05 -18.89 -4.42
N GLU A 150 8.83 -19.41 -4.31
CA GLU A 150 7.97 -19.70 -5.46
C GLU A 150 7.00 -18.55 -5.80
N ALA A 151 6.91 -17.52 -4.95
CA ALA A 151 6.02 -16.39 -5.18
C ALA A 151 6.66 -15.34 -6.09
N ASP A 152 5.89 -14.81 -7.03
CA ASP A 152 6.31 -13.68 -7.86
C ASP A 152 6.36 -12.38 -7.03
N ILE A 153 7.47 -11.65 -7.12
CA ILE A 153 7.60 -10.33 -6.50
C ILE A 153 7.05 -9.28 -7.48
N VAL A 154 6.03 -8.55 -7.04
CA VAL A 154 5.41 -7.46 -7.78
C VAL A 154 5.73 -6.14 -7.08
N HIS A 155 6.38 -5.22 -7.79
CA HIS A 155 6.64 -3.90 -7.22
C HIS A 155 5.45 -2.96 -7.39
N ASP A 156 5.12 -2.22 -6.32
CA ASP A 156 4.05 -1.23 -6.36
C ASP A 156 4.38 -0.13 -7.38
N LYS A 157 3.50 0.02 -8.35
CA LYS A 157 3.60 1.02 -9.42
C LYS A 157 3.73 2.46 -8.89
N PHE A 158 3.14 2.75 -7.72
CA PHE A 158 3.23 4.07 -7.10
C PHE A 158 4.67 4.39 -6.69
N HIS A 159 5.36 3.43 -6.08
CA HIS A 159 6.76 3.59 -5.69
C HIS A 159 7.67 3.75 -6.90
N ILE A 160 7.45 2.97 -7.97
CA ILE A 160 8.22 3.13 -9.23
C ILE A 160 8.00 4.52 -9.83
N ALA A 161 6.74 4.97 -9.93
CA ALA A 161 6.42 6.29 -10.46
C ALA A 161 7.03 7.42 -9.62
N LYS A 162 7.06 7.27 -8.30
CA LYS A 162 7.72 8.20 -7.37
C LYS A 162 9.22 8.27 -7.65
N TYR A 163 9.93 7.15 -7.74
CA TYR A 163 11.37 7.11 -8.03
C TYR A 163 11.70 7.73 -9.39
N LEU A 164 10.89 7.44 -10.41
CA LEU A 164 11.05 8.08 -11.72
C LEU A 164 10.85 9.61 -11.65
N GLY A 165 9.84 10.07 -10.91
CA GLY A 165 9.62 11.49 -10.66
C GLY A 165 10.80 12.14 -9.95
N GLU A 166 11.35 11.51 -8.91
CA GLU A 166 12.52 11.98 -8.18
C GLU A 166 13.77 12.03 -9.09
N ALA A 167 13.96 11.03 -9.97
CA ALA A 167 15.05 11.02 -10.94
C ALA A 167 14.94 12.19 -11.94
N VAL A 168 13.74 12.43 -12.48
CA VAL A 168 13.48 13.59 -13.36
C VAL A 168 13.78 14.91 -12.64
N ASP A 169 13.32 15.08 -11.40
CA ASP A 169 13.61 16.32 -10.64
C ASP A 169 15.09 16.48 -10.31
N LYS A 170 15.81 15.39 -10.08
CA LYS A 170 17.27 15.41 -9.89
C LYS A 170 17.99 15.90 -11.15
N VAL A 171 17.62 15.38 -12.32
CA VAL A 171 18.16 15.85 -13.61
C VAL A 171 17.84 17.33 -13.81
N ARG A 172 16.57 17.75 -13.61
CA ARG A 172 16.15 19.13 -13.73
C ARG A 172 16.97 20.07 -12.84
N LYS A 173 17.16 19.70 -11.57
CA LYS A 173 17.95 20.49 -10.61
C LYS A 173 19.41 20.64 -11.03
N SER A 174 20.01 19.56 -11.51
CA SER A 174 21.39 19.54 -11.99
C SER A 174 21.56 20.45 -13.21
N GLU A 175 20.67 20.32 -14.19
CA GLU A 175 20.66 21.12 -15.41
C GLU A 175 20.37 22.60 -15.14
N HIS A 176 19.39 22.90 -14.26
CA HIS A 176 19.11 24.27 -13.82
C HIS A 176 20.34 24.94 -13.18
N LYS A 177 21.10 24.17 -12.36
CA LYS A 177 22.33 24.68 -11.75
C LYS A 177 23.40 25.00 -12.79
N GLY A 178 23.49 24.21 -13.87
CA GLY A 178 24.37 24.47 -15.00
C GLY A 178 23.98 25.76 -15.73
N LEU A 179 22.74 25.82 -16.21
CA LEU A 179 22.18 26.96 -16.94
C LEU A 179 22.27 28.27 -16.15
N LYS A 180 22.04 28.22 -14.84
CA LYS A 180 22.16 29.41 -13.99
C LYS A 180 23.59 29.98 -13.94
N LYS A 181 24.63 29.15 -14.07
CA LYS A 181 26.01 29.62 -14.15
C LYS A 181 26.30 30.37 -15.47
N GLU A 182 25.53 30.04 -16.50
CA GLU A 182 25.59 30.68 -17.82
C GLU A 182 24.65 31.90 -17.93
N GLY A 183 23.98 32.24 -16.81
CA GLY A 183 23.04 33.37 -16.75
C GLY A 183 21.62 33.03 -17.19
N GLU A 184 21.33 31.76 -17.46
CA GLU A 184 20.01 31.32 -17.90
C GLU A 184 19.14 30.79 -16.75
N GLU A 185 17.90 31.27 -16.64
CA GLU A 185 16.90 30.81 -15.65
C GLU A 185 15.76 29.99 -16.29
N THR A 186 16.00 29.40 -17.45
CA THR A 186 15.00 28.67 -18.26
C THR A 186 14.20 27.62 -17.46
N LEU A 187 14.81 26.93 -16.50
CA LEU A 187 14.17 25.88 -15.70
C LEU A 187 13.62 26.37 -14.35
N LYS A 188 13.67 27.67 -14.07
CA LYS A 188 13.13 28.26 -12.84
C LYS A 188 11.59 28.11 -12.82
N GLY A 189 11.04 27.62 -11.71
CA GLY A 189 9.59 27.47 -11.55
C GLY A 189 8.95 26.30 -12.31
N THR A 190 9.70 25.56 -13.16
CA THR A 190 9.16 24.52 -14.04
C THR A 190 8.99 23.14 -13.41
N LYS A 191 9.26 22.97 -12.09
CA LYS A 191 9.25 21.65 -11.42
C LYS A 191 8.00 20.83 -11.71
N TYR A 192 6.83 21.41 -11.50
CA TYR A 192 5.57 20.69 -11.63
C TYR A 192 5.20 20.39 -13.07
N LEU A 193 5.73 21.14 -14.03
CA LEU A 193 5.54 20.85 -15.45
C LEU A 193 6.15 19.49 -15.84
N TRP A 194 7.28 19.12 -15.25
CA TRP A 194 7.97 17.84 -15.50
C TRP A 194 7.42 16.68 -14.69
N LEU A 195 6.78 16.97 -13.54
CA LEU A 195 6.33 15.93 -12.61
C LEU A 195 4.85 15.60 -12.74
N THR A 196 4.02 16.55 -13.17
CA THR A 196 2.57 16.33 -13.32
C THR A 196 2.27 15.54 -14.60
N ASN A 197 1.23 14.71 -14.55
CA ASN A 197 0.77 13.97 -15.72
C ASN A 197 0.28 14.96 -16.81
N PRO A 198 0.74 14.82 -18.07
CA PRO A 198 0.37 15.70 -19.18
C PRO A 198 -1.15 15.82 -19.41
N ARG A 199 -1.92 14.78 -19.07
CA ARG A 199 -3.39 14.79 -19.17
C ARG A 199 -4.05 15.86 -18.27
N ASN A 200 -3.34 16.28 -17.22
CA ASN A 200 -3.82 17.28 -16.24
C ASN A 200 -3.27 18.69 -16.53
N TRP A 201 -2.55 18.92 -17.63
CA TRP A 201 -1.98 20.21 -17.93
C TRP A 201 -3.04 21.18 -18.48
N SER A 202 -2.95 22.43 -18.02
CA SER A 202 -3.64 23.55 -18.66
C SER A 202 -3.03 23.83 -20.04
N ASP A 203 -3.77 24.58 -20.87
CA ASP A 203 -3.27 24.94 -22.21
C ASP A 203 -2.03 25.83 -22.14
N GLU A 204 -1.91 26.65 -21.11
CA GLU A 204 -0.70 27.41 -20.82
C GLU A 204 0.51 26.49 -20.53
N GLN A 205 0.31 25.49 -19.69
CA GLN A 205 1.35 24.49 -19.39
C GLN A 205 1.77 23.69 -20.63
N LYS A 206 0.82 23.34 -21.50
CA LYS A 206 1.13 22.68 -22.78
C LYS A 206 1.99 23.55 -23.68
N ARG A 207 1.68 24.85 -23.80
CA ARG A 207 2.49 25.82 -24.57
C ARG A 207 3.90 25.94 -23.98
N GLN A 208 4.01 26.19 -22.71
CA GLN A 208 5.30 26.29 -22.01
C GLN A 208 6.14 25.02 -22.18
N PHE A 209 5.52 23.84 -22.06
CA PHE A 209 6.22 22.58 -22.23
C PHE A 209 6.74 22.40 -23.65
N LYS A 210 5.97 22.76 -24.68
CA LYS A 210 6.36 22.69 -26.08
C LYS A 210 7.60 23.57 -26.34
N GLU A 211 7.65 24.75 -25.78
CA GLU A 211 8.80 25.66 -25.87
C GLU A 211 10.03 25.07 -25.17
N LEU A 212 9.88 24.56 -23.94
CA LEU A 212 10.99 23.93 -23.22
C LEU A 212 11.52 22.67 -23.91
N LYS A 213 10.63 21.88 -24.50
CA LYS A 213 11.01 20.66 -25.23
C LYS A 213 11.84 20.95 -26.46
N SER A 214 11.61 22.07 -27.15
CA SER A 214 12.39 22.49 -28.34
C SER A 214 13.83 22.85 -28.01
N LYS A 215 14.15 23.17 -26.76
CA LYS A 215 15.51 23.54 -26.31
C LYS A 215 16.47 22.35 -26.12
N GLY A 216 16.03 21.13 -26.33
CA GLY A 216 16.88 19.93 -26.28
C GLY A 216 17.45 19.60 -24.88
N LEU A 217 16.79 20.05 -23.83
CA LEU A 217 17.21 19.90 -22.44
C LEU A 217 17.28 18.43 -21.99
N GLN A 218 18.23 18.09 -21.11
CA GLN A 218 18.38 16.73 -20.56
C GLN A 218 17.17 16.31 -19.75
N VAL A 219 16.54 17.24 -19.01
CA VAL A 219 15.30 16.97 -18.28
C VAL A 219 14.17 16.53 -19.22
N GLY A 220 14.14 17.00 -20.47
CA GLY A 220 13.17 16.56 -21.48
C GLY A 220 13.33 15.08 -21.85
N ARG A 221 14.58 14.59 -21.93
CA ARG A 221 14.85 13.16 -22.15
C ARG A 221 14.46 12.32 -20.94
N ALA A 222 14.82 12.75 -19.73
CA ALA A 222 14.42 12.08 -18.49
C ALA A 222 12.89 12.02 -18.34
N TRP A 223 12.19 13.09 -18.68
CA TRP A 223 10.73 13.14 -18.72
C TRP A 223 10.14 12.15 -19.72
N ALA A 224 10.69 12.07 -20.93
CA ALA A 224 10.21 11.12 -21.95
C ALA A 224 10.30 9.67 -21.48
N ILE A 225 11.38 9.30 -20.77
CA ILE A 225 11.53 7.96 -20.17
C ILE A 225 10.45 7.72 -19.11
N LYS A 226 10.16 8.71 -18.25
CA LYS A 226 9.10 8.62 -17.23
C LYS A 226 7.73 8.42 -17.88
N GLU A 227 7.42 9.14 -18.94
CA GLU A 227 6.13 8.99 -19.64
C GLU A 227 6.02 7.64 -20.36
N LEU A 228 7.10 7.16 -20.99
CA LEU A 228 7.13 5.82 -21.59
C LEU A 228 6.79 4.73 -20.57
N PHE A 229 7.31 4.85 -19.34
CA PHE A 229 6.93 3.92 -18.26
C PHE A 229 5.44 4.04 -17.88
N SER A 230 4.88 5.26 -17.89
CA SER A 230 3.46 5.47 -17.63
C SER A 230 2.58 4.80 -18.71
N ASP A 231 2.99 4.89 -19.97
CA ASP A 231 2.28 4.25 -21.08
C ASP A 231 2.38 2.72 -21.01
N LEU A 232 3.56 2.17 -20.68
CA LEU A 232 3.75 0.73 -20.46
C LEU A 232 2.86 0.19 -19.33
N ARG A 233 2.64 0.99 -18.28
CA ARG A 233 1.76 0.63 -17.17
C ARG A 233 0.30 0.50 -17.57
N ASP A 234 -0.15 1.33 -18.52
CA ASP A 234 -1.52 1.34 -19.02
C ASP A 234 -1.73 0.25 -20.11
N TYR A 235 -0.63 -0.40 -20.55
CA TYR A 235 -0.66 -1.47 -21.54
C TYR A 235 -1.05 -2.78 -20.87
N SER A 236 -2.26 -3.25 -21.18
CA SER A 236 -2.77 -4.57 -20.75
C SER A 236 -2.50 -5.59 -21.85
N TYR A 237 -1.53 -6.48 -21.63
CA TYR A 237 -1.23 -7.58 -22.56
C TYR A 237 -1.74 -8.90 -21.98
N GLU A 238 -2.76 -9.48 -22.59
CA GLU A 238 -3.38 -10.74 -22.12
C GLU A 238 -2.42 -11.94 -22.03
N LYS A 239 -1.27 -11.90 -22.73
CA LYS A 239 -0.25 -12.96 -22.73
C LYS A 239 0.93 -12.70 -21.79
N SER A 240 1.03 -11.58 -21.10
CA SER A 240 2.19 -11.24 -20.27
C SER A 240 2.19 -11.86 -18.87
N THR A 241 1.15 -12.57 -18.49
CA THR A 241 1.11 -13.29 -17.20
C THR A 241 2.03 -14.51 -17.15
N GLY A 242 2.67 -14.90 -18.27
CA GLY A 242 3.53 -16.07 -18.35
C GLY A 242 5.03 -15.82 -18.61
N THR A 243 5.48 -14.59 -18.85
CA THR A 243 6.83 -14.39 -19.40
C THR A 243 7.72 -13.39 -18.65
N PHE A 244 7.27 -12.83 -17.54
CA PHE A 244 8.10 -11.93 -16.73
C PHE A 244 8.68 -12.59 -15.47
N SER A 245 8.52 -13.90 -15.34
CA SER A 245 9.18 -14.71 -14.33
C SER A 245 10.54 -15.19 -14.87
N ARG A 246 11.62 -14.75 -14.19
CA ARG A 246 12.99 -15.23 -14.39
C ARG A 246 13.72 -14.79 -15.69
N GLY A 247 13.97 -13.50 -15.83
CA GLY A 247 15.04 -12.98 -16.66
C GLY A 247 16.37 -12.95 -15.92
N GLY A 248 17.03 -14.09 -15.80
CA GLY A 248 18.36 -14.18 -15.20
C GLY A 248 19.01 -15.52 -15.48
N THR A 249 19.44 -15.76 -16.71
CA THR A 249 20.70 -16.45 -17.06
C THR A 249 20.76 -16.65 -18.57
N GLY A 250 21.83 -16.15 -19.16
CA GLY A 250 22.45 -16.34 -20.43
C GLY A 250 21.85 -17.36 -21.43
N GLY A 251 21.41 -16.86 -22.57
CA GLY A 251 21.31 -17.62 -23.79
C GLY A 251 21.93 -16.80 -24.91
N GLN A 252 23.10 -17.20 -25.37
CA GLN A 252 23.77 -16.63 -26.54
C GLN A 252 22.90 -16.79 -27.81
N PRO A 253 22.94 -15.85 -28.76
CA PRO A 253 22.30 -16.04 -30.05
C PRO A 253 23.13 -17.04 -30.86
N THR A 254 22.55 -18.18 -31.21
CA THR A 254 23.07 -19.05 -32.26
C THR A 254 22.72 -18.44 -33.61
N GLN A 255 23.74 -18.14 -34.38
CA GLN A 255 23.65 -17.84 -35.82
C GLN A 255 23.13 -19.07 -36.58
N GLY A 256 22.23 -18.86 -37.48
CA GLY A 256 21.72 -19.74 -38.47
C GLY A 256 20.97 -18.93 -39.54
#